data_b620fd854d1168a93736dad04f0da715
#
_entry.id   b620fd854d1168a93736dad04f0da715
#
_cell.length_a   1.000
_cell.length_b   1.000
_cell.length_c   1.000
_cell.angle_alpha   90.00
_cell.angle_beta   90.00
_cell.angle_gamma   90.00
#
_symmetry.space_group_name_H-M   'P 1'
#
loop_
_entity.id
_entity.type
_entity.pdbx_description
1 polymer ?
#
loop_
_entity_poly.entity_id
_entity_poly.type
_entity_poly.pdbx_seq_one_letter_code
_entity_poly.pdbx_strand_id
1 'polypeptide(L)'
;MKKFWFVLTALVATCVLVACSGSQGVKPQTIKDKKKIVVATESEFAPFEFKTLINGKDTLVGADIELAKAIGKKLGVKVEFSVMSFDNVLASVQSGKADIAIAGISVTNERKKVYDFSDSYYTAENVVIVKKDKVNDFTSTDSLAKQTVGTQKGSVQETVAKKQIPKASVVSLSSNGEMINELKSGQIQAVVLEKAIAEGYISQNNDLTLANFNLKSDGSDAYAVATRKGSDDLLKEINAVIKETKNSGKFDQWLKEASTYKQSK
;
A
#
# COMPACT_ATOMS: atom_id res chain seq x y z
N MET A 1 -46.86 -53.91 -43.93
CA MET A 1 -46.67 -52.46 -44.12
C MET A 1 -46.81 -51.77 -42.75
N LYS A 2 -45.72 -51.59 -42.07
CA LYS A 2 -45.71 -50.98 -40.72
C LYS A 2 -45.05 -49.61 -40.79
N LYS A 3 -45.80 -48.55 -40.51
CA LYS A 3 -45.33 -47.18 -40.48
C LYS A 3 -44.57 -46.96 -39.17
N PHE A 4 -43.29 -46.65 -39.24
CA PHE A 4 -42.50 -46.18 -38.12
C PHE A 4 -42.64 -44.67 -38.00
N TRP A 5 -43.10 -44.19 -36.84
CA TRP A 5 -43.25 -42.79 -36.50
C TRP A 5 -42.00 -42.40 -35.64
N PHE A 6 -41.16 -41.60 -36.23
CA PHE A 6 -40.03 -41.01 -35.50
C PHE A 6 -40.52 -39.77 -34.72
N VAL A 7 -40.48 -39.89 -33.42
CA VAL A 7 -40.66 -38.75 -32.52
C VAL A 7 -39.29 -38.08 -32.34
N LEU A 8 -39.09 -36.90 -32.92
CA LEU A 8 -37.91 -36.08 -32.81
C LEU A 8 -38.02 -35.26 -31.53
N THR A 9 -37.37 -35.67 -30.44
CA THR A 9 -37.29 -34.89 -29.17
C THR A 9 -36.21 -33.82 -29.35
N ALA A 10 -36.62 -32.57 -29.53
CA ALA A 10 -35.75 -31.41 -29.53
C ALA A 10 -35.24 -31.14 -28.11
N LEU A 11 -33.99 -31.46 -27.87
CA LEU A 11 -33.26 -31.12 -26.63
C LEU A 11 -32.86 -29.64 -26.72
N VAL A 12 -33.63 -28.75 -26.06
CA VAL A 12 -33.28 -27.32 -25.92
C VAL A 12 -32.13 -27.25 -24.92
N ALA A 13 -30.92 -27.16 -25.42
CA ALA A 13 -29.74 -26.82 -24.61
C ALA A 13 -29.83 -25.35 -24.22
N THR A 14 -30.28 -25.09 -23.01
CA THR A 14 -30.19 -23.76 -22.37
C THR A 14 -28.71 -23.48 -22.10
N CYS A 15 -28.03 -22.81 -23.03
CA CYS A 15 -26.73 -22.19 -22.78
C CYS A 15 -26.97 -21.07 -21.73
N VAL A 16 -26.68 -21.38 -20.47
CA VAL A 16 -26.49 -20.37 -19.46
C VAL A 16 -25.26 -19.56 -19.87
N LEU A 17 -25.49 -18.41 -20.49
CA LEU A 17 -24.48 -17.37 -20.67
C LEU A 17 -24.04 -16.96 -19.25
N VAL A 18 -22.92 -17.53 -18.80
CA VAL A 18 -22.14 -16.96 -17.71
C VAL A 18 -21.63 -15.64 -18.27
N ALA A 19 -22.43 -14.58 -18.05
CA ALA A 19 -22.02 -13.22 -18.33
C ALA A 19 -20.66 -13.01 -17.61
N CYS A 20 -19.66 -12.60 -18.37
CA CYS A 20 -18.42 -12.09 -17.83
C CYS A 20 -18.75 -11.07 -16.75
N SER A 21 -18.63 -11.49 -15.50
CA SER A 21 -18.79 -10.65 -14.33
C SER A 21 -17.63 -9.66 -14.39
N GLY A 22 -17.88 -8.48 -14.96
CA GLY A 22 -17.04 -7.33 -14.72
C GLY A 22 -16.84 -7.24 -13.20
N SER A 23 -15.65 -6.95 -12.75
CA SER A 23 -15.25 -6.89 -11.35
C SER A 23 -16.30 -6.12 -10.52
N GLN A 24 -17.21 -6.85 -9.89
CA GLN A 24 -18.20 -6.23 -9.02
C GLN A 24 -17.52 -5.67 -7.79
N GLY A 25 -17.90 -4.45 -7.40
CA GLY A 25 -17.44 -3.81 -6.17
C GLY A 25 -17.70 -4.68 -4.92
N VAL A 26 -16.95 -4.46 -3.88
CA VAL A 26 -17.08 -5.18 -2.60
C VAL A 26 -18.25 -4.59 -1.83
N LYS A 27 -19.20 -5.43 -1.43
CA LYS A 27 -20.35 -5.02 -0.62
C LYS A 27 -20.15 -5.39 0.85
N PRO A 28 -20.54 -4.54 1.81
CA PRO A 28 -20.46 -4.86 3.24
C PRO A 28 -21.15 -6.17 3.59
N GLN A 29 -22.31 -6.48 2.95
CA GLN A 29 -23.03 -7.72 3.22
C GLN A 29 -22.20 -8.97 2.85
N THR A 30 -21.52 -8.95 1.71
CA THR A 30 -20.63 -10.06 1.29
C THR A 30 -19.50 -10.31 2.30
N ILE A 31 -18.95 -9.23 2.90
CA ILE A 31 -17.93 -9.32 3.96
C ILE A 31 -18.55 -9.92 5.23
N LYS A 32 -19.74 -9.47 5.63
CA LYS A 32 -20.47 -9.99 6.81
C LYS A 32 -20.82 -11.47 6.67
N ASP A 33 -21.26 -11.89 5.49
CA ASP A 33 -21.59 -13.29 5.20
C ASP A 33 -20.34 -14.20 5.31
N LYS A 34 -19.18 -13.71 4.85
CA LYS A 34 -17.87 -14.38 5.01
C LYS A 34 -17.33 -14.32 6.45
N LYS A 35 -17.91 -13.48 7.34
CA LYS A 35 -17.47 -13.20 8.71
C LYS A 35 -16.02 -12.73 8.81
N LYS A 36 -15.45 -12.27 7.71
CA LYS A 36 -14.08 -11.74 7.64
C LYS A 36 -13.92 -10.72 6.52
N ILE A 37 -13.00 -9.79 6.72
CA ILE A 37 -12.46 -8.90 5.69
C ILE A 37 -10.99 -9.21 5.47
N VAL A 38 -10.59 -9.41 4.22
CA VAL A 38 -9.20 -9.68 3.83
C VAL A 38 -8.55 -8.34 3.45
N VAL A 39 -7.49 -7.98 4.17
CA VAL A 39 -6.74 -6.74 3.99
C VAL A 39 -5.37 -7.05 3.41
N ALA A 40 -5.10 -6.59 2.19
CA ALA A 40 -3.78 -6.64 1.60
C ALA A 40 -2.92 -5.52 2.19
N THR A 41 -1.69 -5.86 2.59
CA THR A 41 -0.74 -4.94 3.21
C THR A 41 0.70 -5.44 2.98
N GLU A 42 1.69 -4.63 3.36
CA GLU A 42 3.08 -5.05 3.42
C GLU A 42 3.60 -5.18 4.86
N SER A 43 4.90 -5.27 5.09
CA SER A 43 5.44 -5.46 6.44
C SER A 43 6.77 -4.76 6.72
N GLU A 44 7.14 -3.75 5.92
CA GLU A 44 8.40 -3.01 6.06
C GLU A 44 8.23 -1.48 6.04
N PHE A 45 7.04 -1.00 6.40
CA PHE A 45 6.64 0.40 6.26
C PHE A 45 6.30 1.04 7.63
N ALA A 46 7.24 0.99 8.57
CA ALA A 46 7.07 1.61 9.89
C ALA A 46 6.94 3.15 9.77
N PRO A 47 5.99 3.78 10.48
CA PRO A 47 5.15 3.27 11.57
C PRO A 47 3.74 2.81 11.13
N PHE A 48 3.46 2.63 9.83
CA PHE A 48 2.13 2.32 9.31
C PHE A 48 1.83 0.81 9.35
N GLU A 49 2.67 -0.03 8.71
CA GLU A 49 2.54 -1.48 8.72
C GLU A 49 3.92 -2.14 8.65
N PHE A 50 4.28 -2.86 9.69
CA PHE A 50 5.58 -3.51 9.77
C PHE A 50 5.58 -4.66 10.78
N LYS A 51 6.57 -5.51 10.65
CA LYS A 51 6.82 -6.57 11.64
C LYS A 51 7.74 -6.08 12.74
N THR A 52 7.43 -6.48 13.95
CA THR A 52 8.27 -6.30 15.14
C THR A 52 8.22 -7.53 16.03
N LEU A 53 9.24 -7.71 16.86
CA LEU A 53 9.25 -8.81 17.84
C LEU A 53 8.49 -8.39 19.10
N ILE A 54 7.35 -9.03 19.36
CA ILE A 54 6.61 -8.91 20.61
C ILE A 54 6.67 -10.26 21.33
N ASN A 55 7.27 -10.30 22.50
CA ASN A 55 7.46 -11.53 23.28
C ASN A 55 8.12 -12.65 22.45
N GLY A 56 9.10 -12.30 21.61
CA GLY A 56 9.84 -13.23 20.76
C GLY A 56 9.08 -13.74 19.53
N LYS A 57 7.91 -13.18 19.22
CA LYS A 57 7.11 -13.55 18.03
C LYS A 57 7.04 -12.39 17.06
N ASP A 58 7.27 -12.67 15.78
CA ASP A 58 7.01 -11.73 14.70
C ASP A 58 5.54 -11.35 14.69
N THR A 59 5.29 -10.07 14.92
CA THR A 59 3.95 -9.51 15.02
C THR A 59 3.80 -8.35 14.06
N LEU A 60 2.74 -8.38 13.25
CA LEU A 60 2.38 -7.28 12.36
C LEU A 60 1.70 -6.18 13.17
N VAL A 61 2.27 -4.98 13.13
CA VAL A 61 1.81 -3.81 13.89
C VAL A 61 1.86 -2.54 13.03
N GLY A 62 1.28 -1.45 13.55
CA GLY A 62 1.34 -0.14 12.93
C GLY A 62 -0.02 0.53 12.81
N ALA A 63 -0.03 1.80 12.44
CA ALA A 63 -1.26 2.58 12.37
C ALA A 63 -2.26 2.05 11.33
N ASP A 64 -1.79 1.55 10.19
CA ASP A 64 -2.61 0.94 9.14
C ASP A 64 -3.23 -0.38 9.62
N ILE A 65 -2.49 -1.14 10.44
CA ILE A 65 -2.98 -2.37 11.05
C ILE A 65 -4.10 -2.08 12.06
N GLU A 66 -3.95 -1.02 12.86
CA GLU A 66 -4.99 -0.60 13.80
C GLU A 66 -6.21 -0.01 13.07
N LEU A 67 -6.01 0.75 11.97
CA LEU A 67 -7.10 1.21 11.11
C LEU A 67 -7.89 0.03 10.52
N ALA A 68 -7.19 -1.00 10.02
CA ALA A 68 -7.83 -2.21 9.51
C ALA A 68 -8.66 -2.92 10.60
N LYS A 69 -8.12 -3.03 11.83
CA LYS A 69 -8.84 -3.60 12.97
C LYS A 69 -10.10 -2.79 13.33
N ALA A 70 -10.00 -1.45 13.28
CA ALA A 70 -11.14 -0.57 13.54
C ALA A 70 -12.24 -0.72 12.46
N ILE A 71 -11.86 -0.89 11.18
CA ILE A 71 -12.79 -1.18 10.07
C ILE A 71 -13.47 -2.54 10.30
N GLY A 72 -12.71 -3.59 10.62
CA GLY A 72 -13.27 -4.91 10.93
C GLY A 72 -14.26 -4.87 12.10
N LYS A 73 -13.92 -4.13 13.17
CA LYS A 73 -14.82 -3.90 14.33
C LYS A 73 -16.11 -3.20 13.93
N LYS A 74 -16.02 -2.17 13.09
CA LYS A 74 -17.19 -1.43 12.56
C LYS A 74 -18.12 -2.34 11.75
N LEU A 75 -17.53 -3.22 10.94
CA LEU A 75 -18.30 -4.17 10.11
C LEU A 75 -18.80 -5.41 10.90
N GLY A 76 -18.31 -5.63 12.13
CA GLY A 76 -18.63 -6.78 12.96
C GLY A 76 -17.99 -8.09 12.45
N VAL A 77 -16.80 -8.03 11.85
CA VAL A 77 -16.12 -9.16 11.26
C VAL A 77 -14.65 -9.26 11.71
N LYS A 78 -14.04 -10.44 11.53
CA LYS A 78 -12.59 -10.62 11.75
C LYS A 78 -11.79 -9.98 10.61
N VAL A 79 -10.62 -9.43 10.95
CA VAL A 79 -9.62 -8.98 9.96
C VAL A 79 -8.63 -10.10 9.70
N GLU A 80 -8.40 -10.40 8.43
CA GLU A 80 -7.38 -11.32 7.96
C GLU A 80 -6.38 -10.53 7.11
N PHE A 81 -5.13 -10.48 7.53
CA PHE A 81 -4.08 -9.78 6.80
C PHE A 81 -3.43 -10.69 5.77
N SER A 82 -3.35 -10.22 4.53
CA SER A 82 -2.61 -10.84 3.43
C SER A 82 -1.36 -10.00 3.18
N VAL A 83 -0.24 -10.43 3.78
CA VAL A 83 1.04 -9.71 3.72
C VAL A 83 1.79 -10.11 2.46
N MET A 84 2.26 -9.11 1.69
CA MET A 84 2.99 -9.31 0.44
C MET A 84 3.89 -8.11 0.14
N SER A 85 4.71 -8.18 -0.92
CA SER A 85 5.44 -7.01 -1.41
C SER A 85 4.49 -5.95 -1.96
N PHE A 86 4.85 -4.67 -1.82
CA PHE A 86 4.00 -3.53 -2.15
C PHE A 86 3.45 -3.57 -3.59
N ASP A 87 4.28 -3.95 -4.56
CA ASP A 87 3.89 -4.06 -5.98
C ASP A 87 2.75 -5.07 -6.23
N ASN A 88 2.50 -6.01 -5.31
CA ASN A 88 1.42 -6.98 -5.40
C ASN A 88 0.14 -6.58 -4.63
N VAL A 89 0.23 -5.60 -3.72
CA VAL A 89 -0.89 -5.21 -2.84
C VAL A 89 -2.13 -4.80 -3.65
N LEU A 90 -2.01 -3.84 -4.56
CA LEU A 90 -3.13 -3.37 -5.37
C LEU A 90 -3.65 -4.45 -6.34
N ALA A 91 -2.75 -5.26 -6.93
CA ALA A 91 -3.14 -6.35 -7.82
C ALA A 91 -3.96 -7.42 -7.09
N SER A 92 -3.70 -7.65 -5.80
CA SER A 92 -4.48 -8.60 -4.98
C SER A 92 -5.93 -8.15 -4.76
N VAL A 93 -6.16 -6.84 -4.62
CA VAL A 93 -7.50 -6.26 -4.55
C VAL A 93 -8.22 -6.37 -5.90
N GLN A 94 -7.54 -6.03 -6.99
CA GLN A 94 -8.11 -6.11 -8.34
C GLN A 94 -8.55 -7.54 -8.68
N SER A 95 -7.74 -8.54 -8.33
CA SER A 95 -8.05 -9.96 -8.58
C SER A 95 -9.08 -10.56 -7.61
N GLY A 96 -9.50 -9.82 -6.57
CA GLY A 96 -10.44 -10.29 -5.56
C GLY A 96 -9.84 -11.23 -4.50
N LYS A 97 -8.51 -11.36 -4.44
CA LYS A 97 -7.81 -12.09 -3.38
C LYS A 97 -7.88 -11.35 -2.05
N ALA A 98 -7.90 -10.02 -2.09
CA ALA A 98 -8.18 -9.16 -0.95
C ALA A 98 -9.44 -8.33 -1.20
N ASP A 99 -10.12 -7.93 -0.12
CA ASP A 99 -11.30 -7.06 -0.19
C ASP A 99 -10.88 -5.58 -0.27
N ILE A 100 -9.88 -5.21 0.52
CA ILE A 100 -9.29 -3.87 0.58
C ILE A 100 -7.76 -3.92 0.67
N ALA A 101 -7.11 -2.81 0.35
CA ALA A 101 -5.68 -2.59 0.61
C ALA A 101 -5.48 -1.42 1.56
N ILE A 102 -4.64 -1.61 2.56
CA ILE A 102 -4.16 -0.57 3.48
C ILE A 102 -2.65 -0.78 3.63
N ALA A 103 -1.87 0.10 3.02
CA ALA A 103 -0.40 0.00 2.93
C ALA A 103 0.20 1.34 2.47
N GLY A 104 -0.12 2.45 3.15
CA GLY A 104 0.34 3.76 2.71
C GLY A 104 -0.02 4.07 1.24
N ILE A 105 -1.19 3.62 0.77
CA ILE A 105 -1.53 3.71 -0.66
C ILE A 105 -1.81 5.14 -1.07
N SER A 106 -0.91 5.75 -1.82
CA SER A 106 -1.09 7.05 -2.43
C SER A 106 -2.19 7.07 -3.48
N VAL A 107 -3.03 8.10 -3.45
CA VAL A 107 -4.14 8.29 -4.39
C VAL A 107 -3.63 9.01 -5.64
N THR A 108 -3.58 8.31 -6.78
CA THR A 108 -3.21 8.89 -8.08
C THR A 108 -4.34 8.83 -9.09
N ASN A 109 -4.27 9.65 -10.13
CA ASN A 109 -5.27 9.62 -11.22
C ASN A 109 -5.25 8.29 -11.98
N GLU A 110 -4.09 7.65 -12.12
CA GLU A 110 -3.92 6.35 -12.76
C GLU A 110 -4.60 5.26 -11.91
N ARG A 111 -4.33 5.26 -10.60
CA ARG A 111 -4.93 4.30 -9.67
C ARG A 111 -6.45 4.48 -9.56
N LYS A 112 -6.96 5.73 -9.59
CA LYS A 112 -8.40 6.02 -9.61
C LYS A 112 -9.15 5.46 -10.82
N LYS A 113 -8.48 5.16 -11.93
CA LYS A 113 -9.12 4.51 -13.08
C LYS A 113 -9.49 3.06 -12.79
N VAL A 114 -8.76 2.40 -11.89
CA VAL A 114 -8.86 0.96 -11.61
C VAL A 114 -9.49 0.67 -10.25
N TYR A 115 -9.25 1.53 -9.27
CA TYR A 115 -9.67 1.35 -7.87
C TYR A 115 -10.56 2.50 -7.42
N ASP A 116 -11.40 2.23 -6.42
CA ASP A 116 -12.04 3.25 -5.61
C ASP A 116 -11.26 3.42 -4.31
N PHE A 117 -11.29 4.65 -3.79
CA PHE A 117 -10.52 5.04 -2.62
C PHE A 117 -11.43 5.64 -1.55
N SER A 118 -11.07 5.41 -0.30
CA SER A 118 -11.66 6.11 0.84
C SER A 118 -11.25 7.59 0.86
N ASP A 119 -11.80 8.33 1.81
CA ASP A 119 -11.22 9.59 2.25
C ASP A 119 -9.78 9.35 2.72
N SER A 120 -8.94 10.39 2.61
CA SER A 120 -7.54 10.31 3.05
C SER A 120 -7.46 10.22 4.57
N TYR A 121 -6.63 9.28 5.06
CA TYR A 121 -6.35 9.13 6.47
C TYR A 121 -5.00 9.76 6.89
N TYR A 122 -4.08 9.98 5.94
CA TYR A 122 -2.77 10.59 6.18
C TYR A 122 -2.32 11.38 4.95
N THR A 123 -1.37 12.32 5.14
CA THR A 123 -0.69 13.03 4.04
C THR A 123 0.81 12.91 4.25
N ALA A 124 1.50 12.33 3.26
CA ALA A 124 2.94 12.09 3.29
C ALA A 124 3.73 13.24 2.65
N GLU A 125 5.04 13.21 2.85
CA GLU A 125 6.03 14.09 2.21
C GLU A 125 7.14 13.20 1.65
N ASN A 126 7.52 13.39 0.38
CA ASN A 126 8.62 12.65 -0.23
C ASN A 126 9.96 13.28 0.11
N VAL A 127 10.91 12.47 0.56
CA VAL A 127 12.27 12.88 0.93
C VAL A 127 13.31 11.96 0.30
N VAL A 128 14.57 12.37 0.38
CA VAL A 128 15.71 11.58 -0.08
C VAL A 128 16.59 11.23 1.11
N ILE A 129 16.89 9.94 1.27
CA ILE A 129 17.89 9.44 2.23
C ILE A 129 19.22 9.26 1.52
N VAL A 130 20.29 9.65 2.18
CA VAL A 130 21.68 9.48 1.74
C VAL A 130 22.55 9.01 2.90
N LYS A 131 23.76 8.55 2.61
CA LYS A 131 24.77 8.32 3.66
C LYS A 131 25.17 9.64 4.29
N LYS A 132 25.35 9.64 5.61
CA LYS A 132 25.64 10.84 6.38
C LYS A 132 26.98 11.48 5.99
N ASP A 133 27.98 10.68 5.66
CA ASP A 133 29.30 11.14 5.18
C ASP A 133 29.25 11.73 3.76
N LYS A 134 28.12 11.53 3.04
CA LYS A 134 27.90 12.00 1.67
C LYS A 134 26.86 13.11 1.55
N VAL A 135 26.27 13.57 2.67
CA VAL A 135 25.18 14.54 2.65
C VAL A 135 25.55 15.86 1.97
N ASN A 136 26.81 16.29 2.09
CA ASN A 136 27.32 17.52 1.46
C ASN A 136 27.58 17.36 -0.05
N ASP A 137 27.69 16.12 -0.56
CA ASP A 137 27.83 15.83 -1.99
C ASP A 137 26.46 15.93 -2.70
N PHE A 138 25.36 15.78 -1.94
CA PHE A 138 23.98 15.73 -2.46
C PHE A 138 23.13 16.86 -1.90
N THR A 139 23.25 18.05 -2.51
CA THR A 139 22.60 19.29 -2.06
C THR A 139 21.42 19.73 -2.94
N SER A 140 21.18 19.02 -4.04
CA SER A 140 20.07 19.27 -4.98
C SER A 140 19.73 18.01 -5.77
N THR A 141 18.61 18.00 -6.48
CA THR A 141 18.27 16.91 -7.40
C THR A 141 19.31 16.75 -8.53
N ASP A 142 19.93 17.85 -8.98
CA ASP A 142 20.98 17.82 -10.01
C ASP A 142 22.28 17.15 -9.53
N SER A 143 22.59 17.24 -8.23
CA SER A 143 23.76 16.56 -7.66
C SER A 143 23.67 15.03 -7.66
N LEU A 144 22.45 14.48 -7.82
CA LEU A 144 22.20 13.05 -8.03
C LEU A 144 22.34 12.61 -9.50
N ALA A 145 22.73 13.52 -10.42
CA ALA A 145 22.96 13.17 -11.82
C ALA A 145 23.99 12.04 -11.95
N LYS A 146 23.69 11.00 -12.74
CA LYS A 146 24.50 9.79 -12.95
C LYS A 146 24.68 8.91 -11.69
N GLN A 147 24.01 9.24 -10.58
CA GLN A 147 23.98 8.40 -9.40
C GLN A 147 22.86 7.35 -9.54
N THR A 148 22.96 6.27 -8.78
CA THR A 148 21.89 5.27 -8.68
C THR A 148 20.99 5.64 -7.50
N VAL A 149 19.70 5.78 -7.78
CA VAL A 149 18.66 6.15 -6.80
C VAL A 149 17.66 5.01 -6.65
N GLY A 150 17.52 4.50 -5.44
CA GLY A 150 16.58 3.44 -5.09
C GLY A 150 15.18 3.97 -4.84
N THR A 151 14.17 3.21 -5.27
CA THR A 151 12.75 3.44 -5.01
C THR A 151 12.06 2.11 -4.76
N GLN A 152 10.96 2.10 -4.02
CA GLN A 152 10.16 0.89 -3.88
C GLN A 152 9.37 0.62 -5.17
N LYS A 153 9.43 -0.62 -5.65
CA LYS A 153 8.76 -1.05 -6.88
C LYS A 153 7.25 -0.87 -6.79
N GLY A 154 6.68 -0.23 -7.81
CA GLY A 154 5.25 0.05 -7.89
C GLY A 154 4.77 1.24 -7.05
N SER A 155 5.67 1.91 -6.33
CA SER A 155 5.36 3.10 -5.53
C SER A 155 5.26 4.37 -6.38
N VAL A 156 4.68 5.44 -5.82
CA VAL A 156 4.68 6.77 -6.46
C VAL A 156 6.09 7.37 -6.45
N GLN A 157 6.96 7.00 -5.50
CA GLN A 157 8.34 7.45 -5.40
C GLN A 157 9.15 7.06 -6.63
N GLU A 158 8.84 5.95 -7.28
CA GLU A 158 9.45 5.58 -8.56
C GLU A 158 9.16 6.63 -9.65
N THR A 159 7.92 7.12 -9.72
CA THR A 159 7.53 8.19 -10.65
C THR A 159 8.13 9.53 -10.25
N VAL A 160 8.12 9.86 -8.95
CA VAL A 160 8.69 11.09 -8.41
C VAL A 160 10.19 11.16 -8.72
N ALA A 161 10.95 10.08 -8.46
CA ALA A 161 12.37 10.02 -8.75
C ALA A 161 12.66 10.22 -10.25
N LYS A 162 11.95 9.50 -11.13
CA LYS A 162 12.10 9.63 -12.59
C LYS A 162 11.79 11.05 -13.11
N LYS A 163 10.81 11.74 -12.51
CA LYS A 163 10.43 13.10 -12.91
C LYS A 163 11.34 14.19 -12.34
N GLN A 164 11.73 14.08 -11.08
CA GLN A 164 12.43 15.14 -10.36
C GLN A 164 13.95 14.96 -10.30
N ILE A 165 14.44 13.73 -10.58
CA ILE A 165 15.86 13.40 -10.66
C ILE A 165 16.16 12.73 -12.02
N PRO A 166 15.82 13.39 -13.15
CA PRO A 166 15.75 12.72 -14.47
C PRO A 166 17.11 12.27 -15.02
N LYS A 167 18.22 12.75 -14.42
CA LYS A 167 19.59 12.36 -14.82
C LYS A 167 20.17 11.24 -13.96
N ALA A 168 19.42 10.74 -12.96
CA ALA A 168 19.81 9.60 -12.13
C ALA A 168 19.43 8.27 -12.81
N SER A 169 20.12 7.20 -12.42
CA SER A 169 19.71 5.82 -12.72
C SER A 169 18.74 5.36 -11.61
N VAL A 170 17.43 5.30 -11.90
CA VAL A 170 16.44 4.86 -10.92
C VAL A 170 16.35 3.33 -10.94
N VAL A 171 16.58 2.70 -9.79
CA VAL A 171 16.39 1.26 -9.57
C VAL A 171 15.21 1.03 -8.62
N SER A 172 14.39 0.05 -8.94
CA SER A 172 13.17 -0.25 -8.17
C SER A 172 13.32 -1.62 -7.51
N LEU A 173 13.32 -1.65 -6.18
CA LEU A 173 13.48 -2.84 -5.34
C LEU A 173 12.16 -3.19 -4.65
N SER A 174 11.95 -4.47 -4.36
CA SER A 174 10.70 -4.94 -3.76
C SER A 174 10.58 -4.63 -2.27
N SER A 175 11.73 -4.48 -1.58
CA SER A 175 11.85 -4.33 -0.14
C SER A 175 12.52 -3.01 0.21
N ASN A 176 11.93 -2.28 1.17
CA ASN A 176 12.54 -1.08 1.73
C ASN A 176 13.83 -1.41 2.49
N GLY A 177 13.86 -2.53 3.22
CA GLY A 177 15.05 -3.01 3.92
C GLY A 177 16.20 -3.32 2.98
N GLU A 178 15.94 -3.90 1.81
CA GLU A 178 16.93 -4.14 0.76
C GLU A 178 17.53 -2.81 0.25
N MET A 179 16.66 -1.81 -0.07
CA MET A 179 17.14 -0.48 -0.48
C MET A 179 18.05 0.18 0.54
N ILE A 180 17.71 0.09 1.82
CA ILE A 180 18.54 0.65 2.89
C ILE A 180 19.88 -0.09 3.00
N ASN A 181 19.91 -1.41 2.83
CA ASN A 181 21.14 -2.18 2.83
C ASN A 181 22.04 -1.84 1.62
N GLU A 182 21.45 -1.67 0.44
CA GLU A 182 22.19 -1.23 -0.77
C GLU A 182 22.72 0.20 -0.63
N LEU A 183 21.97 1.11 0.00
CA LEU A 183 22.45 2.46 0.32
C LEU A 183 23.64 2.41 1.28
N LYS A 184 23.57 1.61 2.33
CA LYS A 184 24.65 1.46 3.32
C LYS A 184 25.91 0.84 2.70
N SER A 185 25.75 -0.13 1.83
CA SER A 185 26.90 -0.75 1.11
C SER A 185 27.48 0.16 0.02
N GLY A 186 26.75 1.21 -0.40
CA GLY A 186 27.19 2.13 -1.46
C GLY A 186 26.86 1.61 -2.87
N GLN A 187 26.06 0.56 -3.03
CA GLN A 187 25.58 0.09 -4.33
C GLN A 187 24.62 1.11 -4.96
N ILE A 188 23.82 1.76 -4.12
CA ILE A 188 23.01 2.94 -4.49
C ILE A 188 23.45 4.14 -3.65
N GLN A 189 23.23 5.35 -4.15
CA GLN A 189 23.72 6.58 -3.53
C GLN A 189 22.64 7.35 -2.79
N ALA A 190 21.39 7.12 -3.14
CA ALA A 190 20.23 7.75 -2.51
C ALA A 190 19.03 6.83 -2.57
N VAL A 191 18.05 7.04 -1.68
CA VAL A 191 16.74 6.37 -1.67
C VAL A 191 15.65 7.42 -1.54
N VAL A 192 14.61 7.35 -2.37
CA VAL A 192 13.41 8.17 -2.25
C VAL A 192 12.35 7.40 -1.47
N LEU A 193 11.94 7.96 -0.34
CA LEU A 193 10.90 7.43 0.54
C LEU A 193 10.00 8.55 1.06
N GLU A 194 8.92 8.20 1.73
CA GLU A 194 8.16 9.14 2.55
C GLU A 194 8.91 9.44 3.85
N LYS A 195 8.75 10.67 4.33
CA LYS A 195 9.49 11.22 5.45
C LYS A 195 9.36 10.37 6.74
N ALA A 196 8.15 9.95 7.10
CA ALA A 196 7.95 9.16 8.30
C ALA A 196 8.71 7.83 8.26
N ILE A 197 8.75 7.19 7.08
CA ILE A 197 9.47 5.94 6.85
C ILE A 197 10.97 6.18 6.88
N ALA A 198 11.41 7.24 6.20
CA ALA A 198 12.81 7.66 6.17
C ALA A 198 13.35 7.91 7.58
N GLU A 199 12.63 8.65 8.41
CA GLU A 199 12.97 8.93 9.80
C GLU A 199 13.03 7.64 10.63
N GLY A 200 12.11 6.69 10.39
CA GLY A 200 12.13 5.36 11.01
C GLY A 200 13.42 4.60 10.72
N TYR A 201 13.84 4.55 9.45
CA TYR A 201 15.10 3.91 9.08
C TYR A 201 16.34 4.65 9.60
N ILE A 202 16.36 5.98 9.55
CA ILE A 202 17.47 6.81 10.07
C ILE A 202 17.62 6.60 11.57
N SER A 203 16.53 6.49 12.32
CA SER A 203 16.58 6.26 13.77
C SER A 203 17.31 4.96 14.17
N GLN A 204 17.33 3.99 13.28
CA GLN A 204 17.96 2.68 13.47
C GLN A 204 19.33 2.57 12.76
N ASN A 205 19.72 3.58 11.96
CA ASN A 205 20.92 3.59 11.14
C ASN A 205 21.61 4.96 11.23
N ASN A 206 22.50 5.13 12.22
CA ASN A 206 23.19 6.39 12.51
C ASN A 206 24.12 6.89 11.38
N ASP A 207 24.41 6.05 10.40
CA ASP A 207 25.20 6.32 9.19
C ASP A 207 24.37 6.90 8.04
N LEU A 208 23.05 7.04 8.23
CA LEU A 208 22.11 7.61 7.26
C LEU A 208 21.58 8.97 7.72
N THR A 209 21.15 9.79 6.77
CA THR A 209 20.49 11.09 7.02
C THR A 209 19.60 11.49 5.85
N LEU A 210 18.74 12.47 6.06
CA LEU A 210 18.01 13.14 4.96
C LEU A 210 18.98 14.01 4.16
N ALA A 211 18.80 14.06 2.85
CA ALA A 211 19.48 15.03 2.00
C ALA A 211 19.04 16.46 2.31
N ASN A 212 19.89 17.45 2.03
CA ASN A 212 19.64 18.86 2.34
C ASN A 212 18.78 19.56 1.26
N PHE A 213 17.86 18.86 0.62
CA PHE A 213 16.90 19.40 -0.34
C PHE A 213 15.59 18.63 -0.29
N ASN A 214 14.51 19.27 -0.74
CA ASN A 214 13.17 18.69 -0.76
C ASN A 214 12.74 18.33 -2.17
N LEU A 215 11.98 17.24 -2.30
CA LEU A 215 11.22 16.92 -3.51
C LEU A 215 9.89 17.68 -3.49
N LYS A 216 9.40 18.05 -4.66
CA LYS A 216 8.11 18.76 -4.77
C LYS A 216 6.97 17.75 -4.65
N SER A 217 5.89 18.13 -3.94
CA SER A 217 4.64 17.40 -4.00
C SER A 217 4.07 17.43 -5.42
N ASP A 218 3.56 16.30 -5.88
CA ASP A 218 2.85 16.19 -7.17
C ASP A 218 1.34 15.93 -6.97
N GLY A 219 0.86 16.06 -5.73
CA GLY A 219 -0.54 15.84 -5.36
C GLY A 219 -0.88 14.36 -5.10
N SER A 220 0.09 13.45 -5.12
CA SER A 220 -0.11 12.04 -4.80
C SER A 220 0.22 11.67 -3.35
N ASP A 221 0.32 12.67 -2.47
CA ASP A 221 0.81 12.50 -1.10
C ASP A 221 -0.26 11.95 -0.12
N ALA A 222 -1.52 11.88 -0.55
CA ALA A 222 -2.63 11.44 0.29
C ALA A 222 -2.74 9.92 0.34
N TYR A 223 -2.68 9.33 1.54
CA TYR A 223 -2.94 7.91 1.76
C TYR A 223 -4.43 7.62 1.94
N ALA A 224 -4.92 6.59 1.28
CA ALA A 224 -6.30 6.12 1.42
C ALA A 224 -6.40 4.59 1.34
N VAL A 225 -7.50 4.06 1.83
CA VAL A 225 -7.84 2.65 1.67
C VAL A 225 -8.31 2.43 0.23
N ALA A 226 -7.70 1.46 -0.46
CA ALA A 226 -8.10 1.11 -1.82
C ALA A 226 -9.02 -0.12 -1.84
N THR A 227 -9.97 -0.14 -2.74
CA THR A 227 -10.87 -1.27 -3.00
C THR A 227 -11.21 -1.36 -4.48
N ARG A 228 -11.90 -2.44 -4.90
CA ARG A 228 -12.38 -2.57 -6.27
C ARG A 228 -13.39 -1.48 -6.63
N LYS A 229 -13.46 -1.12 -7.91
CA LYS A 229 -14.48 -0.21 -8.45
C LYS A 229 -15.91 -0.67 -8.10
N GLY A 230 -16.77 0.30 -7.79
CA GLY A 230 -18.16 0.07 -7.43
C GLY A 230 -18.38 -0.36 -5.98
N SER A 231 -17.43 -0.05 -5.07
CA SER A 231 -17.50 -0.41 -3.64
C SER A 231 -18.03 0.73 -2.75
N ASP A 232 -18.91 1.59 -3.26
CA ASP A 232 -19.37 2.82 -2.59
C ASP A 232 -19.91 2.58 -1.19
N ASP A 233 -20.70 1.51 -1.00
CA ASP A 233 -21.30 1.19 0.29
C ASP A 233 -20.24 0.75 1.31
N LEU A 234 -19.20 0.02 0.88
CA LEU A 234 -18.07 -0.33 1.74
C LEU A 234 -17.27 0.92 2.11
N LEU A 235 -17.03 1.81 1.14
CA LEU A 235 -16.31 3.05 1.37
C LEU A 235 -17.03 3.99 2.34
N LYS A 236 -18.37 4.04 2.35
CA LYS A 236 -19.13 4.78 3.37
C LYS A 236 -18.80 4.31 4.79
N GLU A 237 -18.76 2.98 5.01
CA GLU A 237 -18.41 2.41 6.32
C GLU A 237 -16.94 2.69 6.69
N ILE A 238 -16.01 2.57 5.73
CA ILE A 238 -14.60 2.87 5.92
C ILE A 238 -14.40 4.36 6.24
N ASN A 239 -15.03 5.27 5.48
CA ASN A 239 -14.93 6.71 5.68
C ASN A 239 -15.48 7.14 7.05
N ALA A 240 -16.54 6.48 7.55
CA ALA A 240 -17.03 6.72 8.90
C ALA A 240 -15.96 6.40 9.96
N VAL A 241 -15.22 5.29 9.80
CA VAL A 241 -14.11 4.93 10.70
C VAL A 241 -12.97 5.93 10.59
N ILE A 242 -12.56 6.31 9.38
CA ILE A 242 -11.49 7.28 9.15
C ILE A 242 -11.84 8.62 9.81
N LYS A 243 -13.07 9.10 9.61
CA LYS A 243 -13.54 10.35 10.23
C LYS A 243 -13.53 10.28 11.76
N GLU A 244 -14.01 9.17 12.35
CA GLU A 244 -14.01 8.95 13.78
C GLU A 244 -12.58 8.95 14.35
N THR A 245 -11.67 8.18 13.74
CA THR A 245 -10.29 8.04 14.23
C THR A 245 -9.49 9.34 14.08
N LYS A 246 -9.69 10.11 13.01
CA LYS A 246 -9.06 11.43 12.84
C LYS A 246 -9.61 12.44 13.85
N ASN A 247 -10.92 12.56 13.99
CA ASN A 247 -11.54 13.53 14.89
C ASN A 247 -11.20 13.26 16.36
N SER A 248 -11.00 12.01 16.74
CA SER A 248 -10.61 11.63 18.11
C SER A 248 -9.09 11.70 18.36
N GLY A 249 -8.27 12.00 17.35
CA GLY A 249 -6.79 11.94 17.45
C GLY A 249 -6.24 10.51 17.58
N LYS A 250 -7.08 9.51 17.39
CA LYS A 250 -6.71 8.11 17.60
C LYS A 250 -5.71 7.61 16.57
N PHE A 251 -5.81 8.06 15.32
CA PHE A 251 -4.86 7.70 14.28
C PHE A 251 -3.45 8.21 14.61
N ASP A 252 -3.32 9.45 15.09
CA ASP A 252 -2.04 10.03 15.51
C ASP A 252 -1.48 9.30 16.74
N GLN A 253 -2.34 8.88 17.66
CA GLN A 253 -1.93 8.05 18.79
C GLN A 253 -1.35 6.71 18.30
N TRP A 254 -1.98 6.03 17.34
CA TRP A 254 -1.47 4.78 16.76
C TRP A 254 -0.12 4.97 16.07
N LEU A 255 0.05 6.06 15.32
CA LEU A 255 1.35 6.40 14.71
C LEU A 255 2.43 6.59 15.78
N LYS A 256 2.13 7.32 16.85
CA LYS A 256 3.05 7.56 17.96
C LYS A 256 3.41 6.24 18.67
N GLU A 257 2.43 5.40 18.97
CA GLU A 257 2.66 4.10 19.60
C GLU A 257 3.51 3.21 18.70
N ALA A 258 3.18 3.12 17.40
CA ALA A 258 3.92 2.34 16.43
C ALA A 258 5.37 2.79 16.29
N SER A 259 5.64 4.09 16.36
CA SER A 259 7.00 4.64 16.30
C SER A 259 7.89 4.24 17.50
N THR A 260 7.32 3.69 18.57
CA THR A 260 8.11 3.18 19.71
C THR A 260 8.68 1.78 19.46
N TYR A 261 8.14 1.03 18.50
CA TYR A 261 8.62 -0.30 18.15
C TYR A 261 9.81 -0.23 17.19
N LYS A 262 10.71 -1.21 17.31
CA LYS A 262 11.77 -1.42 16.31
C LYS A 262 11.27 -2.41 15.27
N GLN A 263 11.39 -2.06 14.00
CA GLN A 263 11.08 -2.96 12.90
C GLN A 263 12.01 -4.18 12.97
N SER A 264 11.45 -5.40 12.82
CA SER A 264 12.24 -6.63 12.67
C SER A 264 13.06 -6.58 11.38
N LYS A 265 14.27 -7.14 11.43
CA LYS A 265 15.13 -7.27 10.25
C LYS A 265 14.68 -8.42 9.36
#